data_6c22edafa319d206d63315e7e2d119b3
#
_entry.id   6c22edafa319d206d63315e7e2d119b3
#
_cell.length_a   1.000
_cell.length_b   1.000
_cell.length_c   1.000
_cell.angle_alpha   90.00
_cell.angle_beta   90.00
_cell.angle_gamma   90.00
#
_symmetry.space_group_name_H-M   'P 1'
#
loop_
_entity.id
_entity.type
_entity.pdbx_description
1 polymer ?
#
loop_
_entity_poly.entity_id
_entity_poly.type
_entity_poly.pdbx_seq_one_letter_code
_entity_poly.pdbx_strand_id
1 'polypeptide(L)' 'MLHLEFNSDSENEGIARIVTAAYIMKFDPDMEEMDDIKTAVSEAVTNCIVHAYHNPDGKISMDLSDQNGILRIEIK' A
#
# COMPACT_ATOMS: atom_id res chain seq x y z
N MET A 1 -0.49 -11.90 7.90
CA MET A 1 0.42 -10.79 7.60
C MET A 1 0.99 -10.91 6.20
N LEU A 2 1.04 -9.84 5.46
CA LEU A 2 1.59 -9.80 4.12
C LEU A 2 2.65 -8.70 4.05
N HIS A 3 3.82 -9.05 3.54
CA HIS A 3 4.92 -8.11 3.36
C HIS A 3 5.25 -8.00 1.89
N LEU A 4 5.41 -6.76 1.42
CA LEU A 4 5.83 -6.46 0.06
C LEU A 4 7.06 -5.56 0.08
N GLU A 5 7.93 -5.78 -0.86
CA GLU A 5 9.04 -4.88 -1.09
C GLU A 5 9.18 -4.65 -2.59
N PHE A 6 9.30 -3.40 -2.99
CA PHE A 6 9.35 -3.06 -4.41
C PHE A 6 10.20 -1.81 -4.65
N ASN A 7 10.65 -1.68 -5.88
CA ASN A 7 11.43 -0.51 -6.28
C ASN A 7 10.53 0.75 -6.30
N SER A 8 11.16 1.91 -6.11
CA SER A 8 10.46 3.19 -6.07
C SER A 8 10.09 3.72 -7.46
N ASP A 9 9.60 2.83 -8.32
CA ASP A 9 9.13 3.18 -9.65
C ASP A 9 7.63 3.53 -9.59
N SER A 10 7.23 4.55 -10.35
CA SER A 10 5.86 5.04 -10.33
C SER A 10 4.83 3.98 -10.72
N GLU A 11 5.21 3.02 -11.56
CA GLU A 11 4.29 1.93 -11.95
C GLU A 11 3.92 1.03 -10.77
N ASN A 12 4.75 0.98 -9.73
CA ASN A 12 4.52 0.12 -8.58
C ASN A 12 3.44 0.67 -7.63
N GLU A 13 3.08 1.94 -7.77
CA GLU A 13 1.96 2.51 -7.01
C GLU A 13 0.67 1.78 -7.31
N GLY A 14 0.37 1.56 -8.58
CA GLY A 14 -0.83 0.83 -8.98
C GLY A 14 -0.85 -0.60 -8.48
N ILE A 15 0.32 -1.26 -8.52
CA ILE A 15 0.45 -2.64 -8.04
C ILE A 15 0.21 -2.70 -6.53
N ALA A 16 0.80 -1.79 -5.77
CA ALA A 16 0.61 -1.72 -4.32
C ALA A 16 -0.87 -1.52 -3.97
N ARG A 17 -1.56 -0.66 -4.71
CA ARG A 17 -2.98 -0.41 -4.51
C ARG A 17 -3.82 -1.66 -4.78
N ILE A 18 -3.52 -2.40 -5.85
CA ILE A 18 -4.23 -3.63 -6.19
C ILE A 18 -4.00 -4.71 -5.13
N VAL A 19 -2.77 -4.87 -4.67
CA VAL A 19 -2.45 -5.84 -3.62
C VAL A 19 -3.20 -5.49 -2.33
N THR A 20 -3.25 -4.22 -1.97
CA THR A 20 -3.99 -3.77 -0.80
C THR A 20 -5.48 -4.11 -0.95
N ALA A 21 -6.07 -3.82 -2.11
CA ALA A 21 -7.47 -4.13 -2.36
C ALA A 21 -7.74 -5.63 -2.20
N ALA A 22 -6.86 -6.47 -2.74
CA ALA A 22 -7.00 -7.91 -2.62
C ALA A 22 -6.93 -8.37 -1.15
N TYR A 23 -6.01 -7.80 -0.38
CA TYR A 23 -5.86 -8.15 1.03
C TYR A 23 -7.09 -7.80 1.85
N ILE A 24 -7.65 -6.59 1.64
CA ILE A 24 -8.76 -6.12 2.46
C ILE A 24 -10.11 -6.73 2.07
N MET A 25 -10.17 -7.45 0.94
CA MET A 25 -11.40 -8.15 0.55
C MET A 25 -11.90 -9.12 1.61
N LYS A 26 -11.01 -9.69 2.41
CA LYS A 26 -11.40 -10.63 3.47
C LYS A 26 -12.23 -9.97 4.57
N PHE A 27 -12.22 -8.65 4.66
CA PHE A 27 -13.03 -7.89 5.64
C PHE A 27 -14.39 -7.49 5.09
N ASP A 28 -14.68 -7.83 3.83
CA ASP A 28 -15.93 -7.48 3.16
C ASP A 28 -16.26 -5.98 3.28
N PRO A 29 -15.32 -5.09 2.90
CA PRO A 29 -15.55 -3.65 2.99
C PRO A 29 -16.60 -3.21 1.97
N ASP A 30 -17.34 -2.13 2.27
CA ASP A 30 -18.18 -1.52 1.26
C ASP A 30 -17.31 -0.74 0.26
N MET A 31 -17.94 -0.23 -0.81
CA MET A 31 -17.20 0.43 -1.88
C MET A 31 -16.50 1.70 -1.39
N GLU A 32 -17.16 2.44 -0.51
CA GLU A 32 -16.58 3.68 0.04
C GLU A 32 -15.36 3.38 0.89
N GLU A 33 -15.45 2.38 1.76
CA GLU A 33 -14.31 1.96 2.58
C GLU A 33 -13.16 1.47 1.71
N MET A 34 -13.46 0.68 0.69
CA MET A 34 -12.45 0.19 -0.25
C MET A 34 -11.73 1.34 -0.94
N ASP A 35 -12.49 2.32 -1.45
CA ASP A 35 -11.93 3.46 -2.15
C ASP A 35 -11.08 4.34 -1.23
N ASP A 36 -11.53 4.55 0.01
CA ASP A 36 -10.78 5.35 0.99
C ASP A 36 -9.43 4.71 1.31
N ILE A 37 -9.41 3.41 1.52
CA ILE A 37 -8.17 2.70 1.83
C ILE A 37 -7.24 2.71 0.63
N LYS A 38 -7.75 2.45 -0.57
CA LYS A 38 -6.95 2.48 -1.79
C LYS A 38 -6.34 3.86 -2.02
N THR A 39 -7.12 4.91 -1.79
CA THR A 39 -6.64 6.28 -1.95
C THR A 39 -5.54 6.59 -0.94
N ALA A 40 -5.72 6.21 0.31
CA ALA A 40 -4.72 6.44 1.34
C ALA A 40 -3.40 5.71 1.01
N VAL A 41 -3.48 4.47 0.53
CA VAL A 41 -2.29 3.71 0.13
C VAL A 41 -1.61 4.35 -1.07
N SER A 42 -2.39 4.77 -2.07
CA SER A 42 -1.85 5.45 -3.25
C SER A 42 -1.08 6.71 -2.85
N GLU A 43 -1.63 7.52 -1.97
CA GLU A 43 -0.97 8.74 -1.53
C GLU A 43 0.30 8.44 -0.76
N ALA A 44 0.28 7.46 0.13
CA ALA A 44 1.46 7.08 0.91
C ALA A 44 2.58 6.54 0.02
N VAL A 45 2.25 5.67 -0.93
CA VAL A 45 3.24 5.11 -1.85
C VAL A 45 3.80 6.20 -2.77
N THR A 46 2.93 7.08 -3.29
CA THR A 46 3.36 8.19 -4.14
C THR A 46 4.34 9.09 -3.39
N ASN A 47 4.05 9.39 -2.12
CA ASN A 47 4.95 10.20 -1.31
C ASN A 47 6.31 9.52 -1.13
N CYS A 48 6.33 8.21 -0.91
CA CYS A 48 7.58 7.46 -0.81
C CYS A 48 8.36 7.51 -2.11
N ILE A 49 7.69 7.38 -3.26
CA ILE A 49 8.33 7.46 -4.57
C ILE A 49 8.94 8.84 -4.80
N VAL A 50 8.21 9.89 -4.46
CA VAL A 50 8.70 11.27 -4.60
C VAL A 50 9.93 11.50 -3.73
N HIS A 51 9.91 11.03 -2.47
CA HIS A 51 11.07 11.17 -1.58
C HIS A 51 12.28 10.37 -2.06
N ALA A 52 12.05 9.27 -2.78
CA ALA A 52 13.11 8.43 -3.31
C ALA A 52 13.58 8.87 -4.71
N TYR A 53 13.06 9.99 -5.23
CA TYR A 53 13.34 10.43 -6.59
C TYR A 53 14.83 10.53 -6.90
N HIS A 54 15.64 10.98 -5.93
CA HIS A 54 17.08 11.13 -6.10
C HIS A 54 17.84 9.84 -5.74
N ASN A 55 17.15 8.76 -5.44
CA ASN A 55 17.74 7.49 -5.10
C ASN A 55 17.09 6.39 -5.94
N PRO A 56 17.62 6.16 -7.18
CA PRO A 56 16.99 5.20 -8.10
C PRO A 56 17.00 3.77 -7.59
N ASP A 57 17.86 3.46 -6.62
CA ASP A 57 17.92 2.15 -5.99
C ASP A 57 17.03 2.06 -4.75
N GLY A 58 16.23 3.10 -4.50
CA GLY A 58 15.35 3.15 -3.35
C GLY A 58 14.31 2.05 -3.39
N LYS A 59 14.04 1.50 -2.21
CA LYS A 59 13.04 0.46 -2.06
C LYS A 59 11.97 0.91 -1.08
N ILE A 60 10.74 0.49 -1.37
CA ILE A 60 9.59 0.77 -0.52
C ILE A 60 9.13 -0.57 0.04
N SER A 61 8.89 -0.63 1.34
CA SER A 61 8.29 -1.79 1.97
C SER A 61 6.89 -1.47 2.44
N MET A 62 6.00 -2.44 2.32
CA MET A 62 4.61 -2.32 2.77
C MET A 62 4.23 -3.58 3.52
N ASP A 63 3.76 -3.40 4.73
CA ASP A 63 3.28 -4.49 5.58
C ASP A 63 1.79 -4.33 5.82
N LEU A 64 1.05 -5.40 5.55
CA LEU A 64 -0.38 -5.45 5.81
C LEU A 64 -0.63 -6.53 6.85
N SER A 65 -1.34 -6.18 7.90
CA SER A 65 -1.69 -7.12 8.94
C SER A 65 -3.05 -6.77 9.52
N ASP A 66 -3.64 -7.74 10.19
CA ASP A 66 -4.90 -7.54 10.89
C ASP A 66 -4.88 -8.30 12.19
N GLN A 67 -5.49 -7.71 13.21
CA GLN A 67 -5.61 -8.33 14.52
C GLN A 67 -6.88 -7.82 15.17
N ASN A 68 -7.73 -8.75 15.60
CA ASN A 68 -9.00 -8.43 16.29
C ASN A 68 -9.88 -7.47 15.48
N GLY A 69 -9.90 -7.65 14.15
CA GLY A 69 -10.70 -6.81 13.27
C GLY A 69 -10.10 -5.45 12.94
N ILE A 70 -8.88 -5.18 13.40
CA ILE A 70 -8.18 -3.93 13.12
C ILE A 70 -7.15 -4.17 12.02
N LEU A 71 -7.31 -3.42 10.92
CA LEU A 71 -6.37 -3.45 9.80
C LEU A 71 -5.23 -2.48 10.07
N ARG A 72 -4.01 -2.93 9.84
CA ARG A 72 -2.83 -2.10 9.96
C ARG A 72 -2.02 -2.18 8.68
N ILE A 73 -1.70 -1.01 8.12
CA ILE A 73 -0.89 -0.90 6.92
C ILE A 73 0.28 0.04 7.25
N GLU A 74 1.49 -0.47 7.09
CA GLU A 74 2.70 0.33 7.28
C GLU A 74 3.45 0.42 5.97
N ILE A 75 3.84 1.64 5.59
CA ILE A 75 4.58 1.91 4.36
C ILE A 75 5.82 2.71 4.73
N LYS A 76 6.99 2.22 4.27
CA LYS A 76 8.28 2.86 4.58
C LYS A 76 9.12 3.09 3.34
#